data_a131876364d1bc8ac7ee61aeebfdbeb1
#
_entry.id   a131876364d1bc8ac7ee61aeebfdbeb1
#
_cell.length_a   1.000
_cell.length_b   1.000
_cell.length_c   1.000
_cell.angle_alpha   90.00
_cell.angle_beta   90.00
_cell.angle_gamma   90.00
#
_symmetry.space_group_name_H-M   'P 1'
#
loop_
_entity.id
_entity.type
_entity.pdbx_description
1 polymer ?
#
loop_
_entity_poly.entity_id
_entity_poly.type
_entity_poly.pdbx_seq_one_letter_code
_entity_poly.pdbx_strand_id
1 'polypeptide(L)'
;IECDVVRDQHGFLRLPFIFSSVLQVKPGRTIFVETAIRNHELPVLWSDDIKREVDLLTEKIDAKLIAKRRDMRDMPFVTIDGQDAKDFDDAVLVEKKPDYFNLYVAIADVAEFVRPFSAMDEEARTRGTSVYFSNCVLPMLPDKLSNNICSLKPEVDRLVIVAHCKIDYEGRPLSQDFYE
;
A
#
# COMPACT_ATOMS: atom_id res chain seq x y z
N ILE A 1 -3.14 -30.66 -1.71
CA ILE A 1 -2.78 -32.09 -1.69
C ILE A 1 -1.97 -32.31 -2.95
N GLU A 2 -0.66 -32.41 -2.81
CA GLU A 2 0.20 -32.86 -3.90
C GLU A 2 0.12 -34.40 -3.97
N CYS A 3 -0.22 -34.92 -5.12
CA CYS A 3 -0.28 -36.37 -5.36
C CYS A 3 0.76 -36.72 -6.42
N ASP A 4 1.82 -37.39 -6.00
CA ASP A 4 2.71 -38.07 -6.96
C ASP A 4 2.14 -39.42 -7.33
N VAL A 5 1.95 -39.63 -8.64
CA VAL A 5 1.49 -40.93 -9.17
C VAL A 5 2.72 -41.79 -9.38
N VAL A 6 2.87 -42.82 -8.53
CA VAL A 6 3.97 -43.78 -8.65
C VAL A 6 3.42 -45.11 -9.16
N ARG A 7 4.09 -45.74 -10.15
CA ARG A 7 3.79 -47.11 -10.57
C ARG A 7 4.53 -48.09 -9.66
N ASP A 8 3.79 -49.07 -9.11
CA ASP A 8 4.44 -50.12 -8.35
C ASP A 8 5.12 -51.14 -9.29
N GLN A 9 5.85 -52.09 -8.70
CA GLN A 9 6.58 -53.12 -9.42
C GLN A 9 5.72 -54.02 -10.29
N HIS A 10 4.39 -53.96 -10.15
CA HIS A 10 3.40 -54.71 -10.94
C HIS A 10 2.69 -53.82 -11.98
N GLY A 11 3.12 -52.57 -12.14
CA GLY A 11 2.57 -51.61 -13.12
C GLY A 11 1.26 -50.97 -12.69
N PHE A 12 0.76 -51.20 -11.49
CA PHE A 12 -0.45 -50.57 -10.98
C PHE A 12 -0.13 -49.15 -10.50
N LEU A 13 -1.02 -48.22 -10.85
CA LEU A 13 -0.96 -46.85 -10.34
C LEU A 13 -1.27 -46.83 -8.84
N ARG A 14 -0.28 -46.50 -8.03
CA ARG A 14 -0.48 -46.17 -6.63
C ARG A 14 -0.40 -44.65 -6.49
N LEU A 15 -1.35 -44.11 -5.76
CA LEU A 15 -1.33 -42.72 -5.28
C LEU A 15 -0.85 -42.76 -3.83
N PRO A 16 0.46 -42.66 -3.54
CA PRO A 16 0.89 -42.40 -2.19
C PRO A 16 0.42 -40.99 -1.83
N PHE A 17 -0.58 -40.90 -0.97
CA PHE A 17 -0.95 -39.63 -0.38
C PHE A 17 0.19 -39.21 0.57
N ILE A 18 1.10 -38.40 0.07
CA ILE A 18 2.05 -37.70 0.92
C ILE A 18 1.33 -36.43 1.40
N PHE A 19 0.84 -36.44 2.63
CA PHE A 19 0.38 -35.24 3.27
C PHE A 19 1.60 -34.36 3.59
N SER A 20 1.96 -33.47 2.67
CA SER A 20 3.02 -32.48 2.94
C SER A 20 2.58 -31.44 3.98
N SER A 21 1.29 -31.08 3.97
CA SER A 21 0.69 -30.22 5.00
C SER A 21 -0.84 -30.20 4.86
N VAL A 22 -1.52 -29.88 5.96
CA VAL A 22 -2.95 -29.56 5.95
C VAL A 22 -3.10 -28.07 5.72
N LEU A 23 -3.84 -27.68 4.69
CA LEU A 23 -4.17 -26.27 4.45
C LEU A 23 -5.14 -25.79 5.53
N GLN A 24 -4.65 -24.99 6.48
CA GLN A 24 -5.50 -24.32 7.45
C GLN A 24 -6.00 -23.00 6.87
N VAL A 25 -7.32 -22.88 6.71
CA VAL A 25 -7.96 -21.64 6.27
C VAL A 25 -8.06 -20.71 7.45
N LYS A 26 -7.42 -19.53 7.37
CA LYS A 26 -7.52 -18.52 8.42
C LYS A 26 -8.91 -17.87 8.43
N PRO A 27 -9.40 -17.38 9.60
CA PRO A 27 -10.65 -16.64 9.67
C PRO A 27 -10.67 -15.47 8.65
N GLY A 28 -11.80 -15.33 7.95
CA GLY A 28 -11.99 -14.31 6.93
C GLY A 28 -11.40 -14.61 5.55
N ARG A 29 -10.73 -15.77 5.36
CA ARG A 29 -10.21 -16.22 4.06
C ARG A 29 -10.96 -17.43 3.54
N THR A 30 -10.99 -17.59 2.23
CA THR A 30 -11.51 -18.80 1.57
C THR A 30 -10.36 -19.75 1.25
N ILE A 31 -10.69 -21.04 0.96
CA ILE A 31 -9.71 -22.03 0.50
C ILE A 31 -8.99 -21.57 -0.77
N PHE A 32 -9.70 -20.86 -1.67
CA PHE A 32 -9.16 -20.35 -2.92
C PHE A 32 -8.09 -19.27 -2.65
N VAL A 33 -8.35 -18.37 -1.70
CA VAL A 33 -7.38 -17.33 -1.28
C VAL A 33 -6.13 -17.97 -0.66
N GLU A 34 -6.30 -18.93 0.25
CA GLU A 34 -5.14 -19.62 0.86
C GLU A 34 -4.34 -20.43 -0.18
N THR A 35 -5.01 -21.01 -1.17
CA THR A 35 -4.35 -21.71 -2.29
C THR A 35 -3.56 -20.73 -3.15
N ALA A 36 -4.14 -19.57 -3.50
CA ALA A 36 -3.45 -18.54 -4.25
C ALA A 36 -2.22 -18.01 -3.49
N ILE A 37 -2.36 -17.73 -2.20
CA ILE A 37 -1.25 -17.29 -1.34
C ILE A 37 -0.09 -18.27 -1.40
N ARG A 38 -0.35 -19.57 -1.29
CA ARG A 38 0.68 -20.62 -1.36
C ARG A 38 1.29 -20.77 -2.74
N ASN A 39 0.46 -20.84 -3.79
CA ASN A 39 0.93 -21.02 -5.15
C ASN A 39 1.81 -19.88 -5.65
N HIS A 40 1.61 -18.68 -5.12
CA HIS A 40 2.38 -17.50 -5.48
C HIS A 40 3.37 -17.08 -4.39
N GLU A 41 3.54 -17.91 -3.34
CA GLU A 41 4.46 -17.66 -2.22
C GLU A 41 4.31 -16.26 -1.60
N LEU A 42 3.05 -15.77 -1.53
CA LEU A 42 2.78 -14.41 -1.07
C LEU A 42 3.11 -14.26 0.43
N PRO A 43 3.87 -13.23 0.82
CA PRO A 43 4.23 -12.98 2.21
C PRO A 43 3.00 -12.53 3.02
N VAL A 44 2.67 -13.28 4.06
CA VAL A 44 1.46 -13.06 4.90
C VAL A 44 1.80 -12.47 6.25
N LEU A 45 2.99 -12.76 6.77
CA LEU A 45 3.40 -12.39 8.11
C LEU A 45 4.41 -11.26 8.05
N TRP A 46 4.40 -10.42 9.08
CA TRP A 46 5.42 -9.43 9.32
C TRP A 46 6.48 -9.99 10.26
N SER A 47 7.75 -9.73 9.98
CA SER A 47 8.85 -10.09 10.86
C SER A 47 8.77 -9.32 12.19
N ASP A 48 9.48 -9.81 13.22
CA ASP A 48 9.51 -9.11 14.50
C ASP A 48 10.30 -7.79 14.43
N ASP A 49 11.23 -7.66 13.49
CA ASP A 49 11.93 -6.40 13.21
C ASP A 49 10.97 -5.34 12.69
N ILE A 50 10.12 -5.68 11.72
CA ILE A 50 9.10 -4.78 11.19
C ILE A 50 8.09 -4.40 12.27
N LYS A 51 7.63 -5.35 13.09
CA LYS A 51 6.72 -5.04 14.19
C LYS A 51 7.33 -4.02 15.14
N ARG A 52 8.62 -4.16 15.48
CA ARG A 52 9.33 -3.18 16.31
C ARG A 52 9.41 -1.80 15.64
N GLU A 53 9.73 -1.75 14.35
CA GLU A 53 9.72 -0.47 13.61
C GLU A 53 8.34 0.18 13.62
N VAL A 54 7.28 -0.59 13.37
CA VAL A 54 5.88 -0.12 13.40
C VAL A 54 5.47 0.39 14.77
N ASP A 55 5.91 -0.27 15.86
CA ASP A 55 5.59 0.16 17.23
C ASP A 55 6.20 1.52 17.57
N LEU A 56 7.35 1.86 16.98
CA LEU A 56 8.01 3.16 17.15
C LEU A 56 7.33 4.30 16.37
N LEU A 57 6.51 3.99 15.38
CA LEU A 57 5.80 5.01 14.60
C LEU A 57 4.73 5.70 15.44
N THR A 58 4.63 7.01 15.29
CA THR A 58 3.61 7.84 15.94
C THR A 58 2.79 8.58 14.89
N GLU A 59 1.51 8.77 15.18
CA GLU A 59 0.62 9.60 14.35
C GLU A 59 0.89 11.10 14.54
N LYS A 60 1.57 11.46 15.64
CA LYS A 60 1.89 12.86 15.91
C LYS A 60 3.06 13.30 15.04
N ILE A 61 2.82 14.24 14.15
CA ILE A 61 3.84 14.85 13.30
C ILE A 61 4.70 15.78 14.16
N ASP A 62 6.03 15.68 14.02
CA ASP A 62 6.96 16.58 14.70
C ASP A 62 6.80 18.02 14.19
N ALA A 63 6.68 18.98 15.11
CA ALA A 63 6.56 20.39 14.79
C ALA A 63 7.74 20.91 13.93
N LYS A 64 8.94 20.32 14.07
CA LYS A 64 10.09 20.67 13.24
C LYS A 64 9.94 20.21 11.79
N LEU A 65 9.23 19.12 11.54
CA LEU A 65 8.89 18.66 10.20
C LEU A 65 7.84 19.57 9.58
N ILE A 66 6.79 19.91 10.33
CA ILE A 66 5.76 20.87 9.87
C ILE A 66 6.39 22.20 9.47
N ALA A 67 7.31 22.71 10.27
CA ALA A 67 7.96 24.01 10.02
C ALA A 67 8.83 24.04 8.74
N LYS A 68 9.21 22.90 8.20
CA LYS A 68 10.02 22.78 6.97
C LYS A 68 9.17 22.60 5.71
N ARG A 69 7.89 22.29 5.87
CA ARG A 69 6.98 21.95 4.78
C ARG A 69 6.03 23.10 4.47
N ARG A 70 5.53 23.11 3.26
CA ARG A 70 4.52 24.09 2.84
C ARG A 70 3.17 23.71 3.45
N ASP A 71 2.57 24.66 4.20
CA ASP A 71 1.23 24.46 4.76
C ASP A 71 0.16 24.59 3.69
N MET A 72 -0.61 23.52 3.48
CA MET A 72 -1.69 23.46 2.50
C MET A 72 -3.03 23.03 3.12
N ARG A 73 -3.15 23.10 4.44
CA ARG A 73 -4.35 22.65 5.18
C ARG A 73 -5.61 23.45 4.86
N ASP A 74 -5.45 24.71 4.44
CA ASP A 74 -6.58 25.58 4.03
C ASP A 74 -7.06 25.33 2.59
N MET A 75 -6.39 24.43 1.84
CA MET A 75 -6.74 24.14 0.47
C MET A 75 -7.73 22.97 0.40
N PRO A 76 -8.81 23.09 -0.40
CA PRO A 76 -9.88 22.07 -0.45
C PRO A 76 -9.51 20.87 -1.30
N PHE A 77 -8.52 20.10 -0.87
CA PHE A 77 -8.18 18.82 -1.48
C PHE A 77 -9.29 17.80 -1.31
N VAL A 78 -9.44 16.92 -2.28
CA VAL A 78 -10.38 15.78 -2.25
C VAL A 78 -9.67 14.50 -2.64
N THR A 79 -10.05 13.39 -2.02
CA THR A 79 -9.68 12.03 -2.44
C THR A 79 -10.81 11.44 -3.26
N ILE A 80 -10.49 10.61 -4.26
CA ILE A 80 -11.47 9.98 -5.17
C ILE A 80 -11.23 8.48 -5.18
N ASP A 81 -11.75 7.80 -4.19
CA ASP A 81 -11.52 6.38 -3.93
C ASP A 81 -12.83 5.61 -3.81
N GLY A 82 -12.76 4.29 -3.74
CA GLY A 82 -13.90 3.43 -3.46
C GLY A 82 -14.47 3.69 -2.06
N GLN A 83 -15.76 3.45 -1.88
CA GLN A 83 -16.48 3.71 -0.63
C GLN A 83 -15.86 3.00 0.60
N ASP A 84 -15.26 1.82 0.39
CA ASP A 84 -14.67 0.99 1.46
C ASP A 84 -13.14 1.19 1.58
N ALA A 85 -12.53 2.09 0.80
CA ALA A 85 -11.11 2.39 0.87
C ALA A 85 -10.73 2.97 2.24
N LYS A 86 -9.55 2.61 2.72
CA LYS A 86 -8.97 3.09 4.00
C LYS A 86 -7.57 3.66 3.81
N ASP A 87 -6.97 3.37 2.69
CA ASP A 87 -5.61 3.69 2.25
C ASP A 87 -5.68 4.75 1.15
N PHE A 88 -5.99 5.99 1.55
CA PHE A 88 -6.04 7.13 0.63
C PHE A 88 -4.61 7.59 0.35
N ASP A 89 -4.05 7.18 -0.77
CA ASP A 89 -2.67 7.46 -1.13
C ASP A 89 -2.50 8.83 -1.78
N ASP A 90 -3.54 9.34 -2.45
CA ASP A 90 -3.51 10.61 -3.16
C ASP A 90 -4.74 11.49 -2.89
N ALA A 91 -4.52 12.78 -3.03
CA ALA A 91 -5.58 13.79 -3.02
C ALA A 91 -5.32 14.82 -4.12
N VAL A 92 -6.37 15.32 -4.71
CA VAL A 92 -6.29 16.27 -5.83
C VAL A 92 -7.05 17.55 -5.55
N LEU A 93 -6.56 18.63 -6.16
CA LEU A 93 -7.24 19.92 -6.20
C LEU A 93 -7.03 20.54 -7.58
N VAL A 94 -8.09 21.05 -8.17
CA VAL A 94 -8.04 21.78 -9.44
C VAL A 94 -8.63 23.17 -9.26
N GLU A 95 -7.85 24.18 -9.61
CA GLU A 95 -8.31 25.55 -9.70
C GLU A 95 -8.36 26.00 -11.15
N LYS A 96 -9.51 26.44 -11.60
CA LYS A 96 -9.65 27.05 -12.92
C LYS A 96 -9.17 28.51 -12.90
N LYS A 97 -8.24 28.85 -13.79
CA LYS A 97 -7.77 30.21 -14.06
C LYS A 97 -8.22 30.68 -15.44
N PRO A 98 -8.12 31.96 -15.80
CA PRO A 98 -8.57 32.46 -17.10
C PRO A 98 -8.01 31.72 -18.31
N ASP A 99 -6.72 31.31 -18.27
CA ASP A 99 -6.00 30.75 -19.42
C ASP A 99 -5.46 29.33 -19.18
N TYR A 100 -5.62 28.78 -17.95
CA TYR A 100 -5.07 27.49 -17.58
C TYR A 100 -5.79 26.91 -16.33
N PHE A 101 -5.46 25.67 -16.01
CA PHE A 101 -5.79 25.03 -14.73
C PHE A 101 -4.55 24.91 -13.86
N ASN A 102 -4.64 25.24 -12.56
CA ASN A 102 -3.72 24.72 -11.56
C ASN A 102 -4.23 23.37 -11.11
N LEU A 103 -3.44 22.33 -11.32
CA LEU A 103 -3.67 20.99 -10.79
C LEU A 103 -2.65 20.75 -9.66
N TYR A 104 -3.14 20.39 -8.50
CA TYR A 104 -2.32 19.94 -7.39
C TYR A 104 -2.62 18.46 -7.15
N VAL A 105 -1.60 17.65 -7.12
CA VAL A 105 -1.67 16.22 -6.76
C VAL A 105 -0.80 16.02 -5.52
N ALA A 106 -1.45 15.75 -4.40
CA ALA A 106 -0.78 15.46 -3.14
C ALA A 106 -0.69 13.95 -2.96
N ILE A 107 0.51 13.43 -2.81
CA ILE A 107 0.78 12.02 -2.56
C ILE A 107 1.28 11.87 -1.13
N ALA A 108 0.79 10.88 -0.40
CA ALA A 108 1.25 10.57 0.95
C ALA A 108 2.78 10.38 0.98
N ASP A 109 3.47 11.12 1.84
CA ASP A 109 4.93 11.04 1.97
C ASP A 109 5.34 9.82 2.81
N VAL A 110 5.25 8.64 2.20
CA VAL A 110 5.62 7.37 2.82
C VAL A 110 7.11 7.33 3.15
N ALA A 111 7.95 8.03 2.38
CA ALA A 111 9.40 8.02 2.56
C ALA A 111 9.86 8.67 3.88
N GLU A 112 9.05 9.54 4.47
CA GLU A 112 9.33 10.10 5.80
C GLU A 112 9.26 9.01 6.90
N PHE A 113 8.44 7.99 6.72
CA PHE A 113 8.21 6.92 7.70
C PHE A 113 8.96 5.63 7.39
N VAL A 114 9.16 5.31 6.11
CA VAL A 114 9.88 4.12 5.64
C VAL A 114 11.29 4.52 5.21
N ARG A 115 12.25 4.31 6.11
CA ARG A 115 13.63 4.71 5.84
C ARG A 115 14.33 3.73 4.90
N PRO A 116 15.14 4.20 3.96
CA PRO A 116 15.94 3.32 3.11
C PRO A 116 16.76 2.31 3.93
N PHE A 117 16.76 1.05 3.49
CA PHE A 117 17.48 -0.06 4.11
C PHE A 117 16.97 -0.47 5.51
N SER A 118 15.80 0.02 5.96
CA SER A 118 15.12 -0.50 7.13
C SER A 118 14.48 -1.86 6.83
N ALA A 119 14.13 -2.63 7.87
CA ALA A 119 13.44 -3.91 7.68
C ALA A 119 12.10 -3.71 6.93
N MET A 120 11.44 -2.59 7.15
CA MET A 120 10.20 -2.23 6.47
C MET A 120 10.42 -1.91 4.98
N ASP A 121 11.50 -1.21 4.62
CA ASP A 121 11.86 -0.94 3.21
C ASP A 121 12.21 -2.24 2.47
N GLU A 122 12.99 -3.12 3.08
CA GLU A 122 13.36 -4.41 2.49
C GLU A 122 12.14 -5.31 2.26
N GLU A 123 11.25 -5.38 3.24
CA GLU A 123 10.01 -6.16 3.10
C GLU A 123 9.07 -5.54 2.06
N ALA A 124 8.88 -4.22 2.06
CA ALA A 124 8.07 -3.53 1.05
C ALA A 124 8.60 -3.76 -0.36
N ARG A 125 9.93 -3.75 -0.53
CA ARG A 125 10.60 -4.08 -1.79
C ARG A 125 10.35 -5.53 -2.22
N THR A 126 10.39 -6.47 -1.26
CA THR A 126 10.11 -7.88 -1.51
C THR A 126 8.66 -8.10 -1.92
N ARG A 127 7.71 -7.43 -1.26
CA ARG A 127 6.28 -7.50 -1.60
C ARG A 127 5.96 -6.84 -2.93
N GLY A 128 6.61 -5.72 -3.23
CA GLY A 128 6.49 -4.95 -4.47
C GLY A 128 5.16 -4.22 -4.66
N THR A 129 4.06 -4.77 -4.14
CA THR A 129 2.70 -4.20 -4.20
C THR A 129 1.80 -4.79 -3.11
N SER A 130 0.68 -4.15 -2.84
CA SER A 130 -0.43 -4.78 -2.11
C SER A 130 -1.18 -5.75 -3.02
N VAL A 131 -1.63 -6.87 -2.47
CA VAL A 131 -2.43 -7.88 -3.21
C VAL A 131 -3.85 -7.88 -2.69
N TYR A 132 -4.81 -7.56 -3.55
CA TYR A 132 -6.22 -7.45 -3.22
C TYR A 132 -6.98 -8.70 -3.63
N PHE A 133 -7.63 -9.34 -2.67
CA PHE A 133 -8.61 -10.40 -2.87
C PHE A 133 -10.01 -9.85 -2.59
N SER A 134 -11.04 -10.53 -3.01
CA SER A 134 -12.42 -10.10 -2.81
C SER A 134 -12.82 -9.90 -1.33
N ASN A 135 -12.15 -10.55 -0.41
CA ASN A 135 -12.48 -10.56 1.02
C ASN A 135 -11.30 -10.29 1.96
N CYS A 136 -10.12 -10.07 1.43
CA CYS A 136 -8.96 -9.66 2.24
C CYS A 136 -7.89 -8.99 1.38
N VAL A 137 -7.01 -8.25 2.02
CA VAL A 137 -5.84 -7.60 1.41
C VAL A 137 -4.58 -8.14 2.08
N LEU A 138 -3.53 -8.38 1.29
CA LEU A 138 -2.17 -8.54 1.77
C LEU A 138 -1.42 -7.25 1.45
N PRO A 139 -1.27 -6.33 2.41
CA PRO A 139 -0.73 -5.01 2.13
C PRO A 139 0.78 -5.03 1.93
N MET A 140 1.30 -4.12 1.08
CA MET A 140 2.73 -3.91 0.88
C MET A 140 3.38 -3.32 2.14
N LEU A 141 2.68 -2.45 2.83
CA LEU A 141 3.11 -1.81 4.08
C LEU A 141 2.17 -2.18 5.23
N PRO A 142 2.63 -2.19 6.49
CA PRO A 142 1.77 -2.45 7.64
C PRO A 142 0.58 -1.49 7.74
N ASP A 143 -0.57 -2.00 8.18
CA ASP A 143 -1.84 -1.24 8.28
C ASP A 143 -1.72 0.08 9.08
N LYS A 144 -0.84 0.13 10.08
CA LYS A 144 -0.57 1.36 10.84
C LYS A 144 -0.02 2.48 9.96
N LEU A 145 0.70 2.14 8.88
CA LEU A 145 1.14 3.10 7.88
C LEU A 145 0.07 3.32 6.82
N SER A 146 -0.24 2.29 6.03
CA SER A 146 -1.08 2.41 4.84
C SER A 146 -2.50 2.89 5.16
N ASN A 147 -3.12 2.33 6.20
CA ASN A 147 -4.50 2.66 6.56
C ASN A 147 -4.60 3.78 7.60
N ASN A 148 -3.51 4.32 8.11
CA ASN A 148 -3.54 5.32 9.16
C ASN A 148 -2.56 6.47 8.94
N ILE A 149 -1.29 6.31 9.28
CA ILE A 149 -0.31 7.42 9.32
C ILE A 149 -0.15 8.10 7.96
N CYS A 150 -0.10 7.31 6.88
CA CYS A 150 0.05 7.80 5.50
C CYS A 150 -1.29 8.05 4.80
N SER A 151 -2.39 7.48 5.28
CA SER A 151 -3.70 7.66 4.63
C SER A 151 -4.20 9.10 4.74
N LEU A 152 -4.53 9.73 3.62
CA LEU A 152 -4.99 11.11 3.51
C LEU A 152 -6.45 11.25 3.93
N LYS A 153 -6.73 10.88 5.20
CA LYS A 153 -8.06 10.97 5.80
C LYS A 153 -8.52 12.41 5.97
N PRO A 154 -9.84 12.68 5.89
CA PRO A 154 -10.37 14.01 6.12
C PRO A 154 -10.09 14.51 7.54
N GLU A 155 -9.88 15.81 7.68
CA GLU A 155 -9.70 16.53 8.95
C GLU A 155 -8.50 16.07 9.80
N VAL A 156 -7.50 15.43 9.18
CA VAL A 156 -6.27 15.00 9.87
C VAL A 156 -5.06 15.49 9.11
N ASP A 157 -4.11 16.09 9.83
CA ASP A 157 -2.84 16.54 9.24
C ASP A 157 -2.05 15.34 8.72
N ARG A 158 -1.54 15.46 7.48
CA ARG A 158 -0.73 14.43 6.82
C ARG A 158 0.46 15.06 6.10
N LEU A 159 1.57 14.34 6.07
CA LEU A 159 2.73 14.73 5.29
C LEU A 159 2.55 14.26 3.86
N VAL A 160 2.76 15.16 2.91
CA VAL A 160 2.58 14.88 1.49
C VAL A 160 3.73 15.45 0.66
N ILE A 161 3.96 14.85 -0.49
CA ILE A 161 4.71 15.43 -1.60
C ILE A 161 3.69 15.91 -2.62
N VAL A 162 3.80 17.15 -3.03
CA VAL A 162 2.84 17.78 -3.95
C VAL A 162 3.47 18.03 -5.30
N ALA A 163 2.82 17.54 -6.35
CA ALA A 163 3.06 17.98 -7.72
C ALA A 163 2.05 19.10 -8.04
N HIS A 164 2.55 20.31 -8.30
CA HIS A 164 1.76 21.45 -8.77
C HIS A 164 2.01 21.67 -10.25
N CYS A 165 1.01 21.43 -11.07
CA CYS A 165 1.08 21.55 -12.52
C CYS A 165 0.17 22.67 -13.03
N LYS A 166 0.67 23.50 -13.95
CA LYS A 166 -0.16 24.37 -14.77
C LYS A 166 -0.43 23.68 -16.09
N ILE A 167 -1.70 23.58 -16.48
CA ILE A 167 -2.14 22.84 -17.67
C ILE A 167 -3.05 23.75 -18.47
N ASP A 168 -2.80 23.90 -19.79
CA ASP A 168 -3.68 24.67 -20.67
C ASP A 168 -5.01 23.95 -20.91
N TYR A 169 -5.94 24.62 -21.59
CA TYR A 169 -7.26 24.04 -21.88
C TYR A 169 -7.25 22.90 -22.90
N GLU A 170 -6.13 22.69 -23.62
CA GLU A 170 -5.89 21.57 -24.51
C GLU A 170 -5.20 20.38 -23.79
N GLY A 171 -4.94 20.50 -22.48
CA GLY A 171 -4.33 19.44 -21.68
C GLY A 171 -2.80 19.39 -21.72
N ARG A 172 -2.13 20.42 -22.28
CA ARG A 172 -0.67 20.49 -22.34
C ARG A 172 -0.08 21.07 -21.06
N PRO A 173 0.96 20.48 -20.47
CA PRO A 173 1.64 21.05 -19.30
C PRO A 173 2.41 22.32 -19.69
N LEU A 174 2.16 23.38 -18.96
CA LEU A 174 2.84 24.68 -19.10
C LEU A 174 4.02 24.80 -18.13
N SER A 175 3.86 24.33 -16.91
CA SER A 175 4.90 24.29 -15.88
C SER A 175 4.56 23.23 -14.83
N GLN A 176 5.59 22.78 -14.11
CA GLN A 176 5.46 21.88 -12.98
C GLN A 176 6.42 22.27 -11.87
N ASP A 177 6.01 22.08 -10.64
CA ASP A 177 6.80 22.28 -9.42
C ASP A 177 6.50 21.17 -8.43
N PHE A 178 7.49 20.77 -7.63
CA PHE A 178 7.38 19.70 -6.63
C PHE A 178 7.88 20.23 -5.30
N TYR A 179 7.10 19.97 -4.25
CA TYR A 179 7.48 20.39 -2.89
C TYR A 179 6.82 19.50 -1.83
N GLU A 180 7.38 19.56 -0.62
CA GLU A 180 6.86 18.93 0.60
C GLU A 180 6.02 19.91 1.43
#